data_c21936a7018893f8ed0e6b500958783a
#
_entry.id   c21936a7018893f8ed0e6b500958783a
#
_cell.length_a   1.000
_cell.length_b   1.000
_cell.length_c   1.000
_cell.angle_alpha   90.00
_cell.angle_beta   90.00
_cell.angle_gamma   90.00
#
_symmetry.space_group_name_H-M   'P 1'
#
loop_
_entity.id
_entity.type
_entity.pdbx_description
1 polymer ?
#
loop_
_entity_poly.entity_id
_entity_poly.type
_entity_poly.pdbx_seq_one_letter_code
_entity_poly.pdbx_strand_id
1 'polypeptide(L)'
;NMIDDQNHQISVKLSAKTGETAAAVARLQDENFRLKGKVSHMVDELCATEAKRWEDAGSVLLFHDGLESDQVRRMADAVMQTCSGCCAVFSKGEDGSYKYAMGELNGDLRQFTKEMNAALNGRGGGKPFFVQGSVKASEEEIRGFFRQ
;
A
#
# COMPACT_ATOMS: atom_id res chain seq x y z
N ASN A 1 58.06 11.62 -3.42
CA ASN A 1 57.55 12.85 -2.81
C ASN A 1 56.36 12.51 -1.90
N MET A 2 56.34 13.09 -0.72
CA MET A 2 55.33 12.87 0.30
C MET A 2 53.91 13.18 -0.18
N ILE A 3 53.74 14.23 -0.96
CA ILE A 3 52.46 14.67 -1.53
C ILE A 3 51.95 13.63 -2.54
N ASP A 4 52.83 13.13 -3.41
CA ASP A 4 52.49 12.15 -4.42
C ASP A 4 52.08 10.81 -3.77
N ASP A 5 52.78 10.40 -2.70
CA ASP A 5 52.45 9.20 -1.93
C ASP A 5 51.09 9.33 -1.26
N GLN A 6 50.77 10.48 -0.69
CA GLN A 6 49.47 10.76 -0.09
C GLN A 6 48.36 10.70 -1.11
N ASN A 7 48.57 11.32 -2.28
CA ASN A 7 47.59 11.31 -3.36
C ASN A 7 47.33 9.88 -3.87
N HIS A 8 48.40 9.08 -4.01
CA HIS A 8 48.30 7.69 -4.41
C HIS A 8 47.51 6.86 -3.38
N GLN A 9 47.78 7.02 -2.09
CA GLN A 9 47.06 6.31 -1.03
C GLN A 9 45.59 6.72 -0.99
N ILE A 10 45.26 7.97 -1.17
CA ILE A 10 43.86 8.43 -1.25
C ILE A 10 43.14 7.82 -2.45
N SER A 11 43.81 7.81 -3.62
CA SER A 11 43.26 7.21 -4.83
C SER A 11 42.97 5.71 -4.64
N VAL A 12 43.88 4.97 -4.03
CA VAL A 12 43.70 3.53 -3.74
C VAL A 12 42.55 3.33 -2.75
N LYS A 13 42.50 4.13 -1.68
CA LYS A 13 41.43 4.07 -0.70
C LYS A 13 40.04 4.38 -1.32
N LEU A 14 39.97 5.38 -2.18
CA LEU A 14 38.73 5.74 -2.87
C LEU A 14 38.28 4.62 -3.83
N SER A 15 39.24 4.01 -4.54
CA SER A 15 38.91 2.89 -5.43
C SER A 15 38.41 1.67 -4.65
N ALA A 16 39.05 1.33 -3.55
CA ALA A 16 38.61 0.25 -2.67
C ALA A 16 37.24 0.55 -2.05
N LYS A 17 37.03 1.79 -1.61
CA LYS A 17 35.77 2.24 -1.03
C LYS A 17 34.66 2.25 -2.07
N THR A 18 34.95 2.62 -3.30
CA THR A 18 33.97 2.57 -4.41
C THR A 18 33.57 1.13 -4.68
N GLY A 19 34.52 0.20 -4.71
CA GLY A 19 34.23 -1.24 -4.87
C GLY A 19 33.40 -1.78 -3.72
N GLU A 20 33.74 -1.41 -2.48
CA GLU A 20 32.99 -1.77 -1.29
C GLU A 20 31.57 -1.18 -1.33
N THR A 21 31.44 0.07 -1.77
CA THR A 21 30.15 0.75 -1.92
C THR A 21 29.29 0.07 -2.97
N ALA A 22 29.86 -0.30 -4.12
CA ALA A 22 29.13 -1.04 -5.17
C ALA A 22 28.66 -2.39 -4.66
N ALA A 23 29.51 -3.14 -3.94
CA ALA A 23 29.15 -4.42 -3.35
C ALA A 23 28.09 -4.23 -2.26
N ALA A 24 28.18 -3.17 -1.45
CA ALA A 24 27.18 -2.84 -0.42
C ALA A 24 25.84 -2.46 -1.04
N VAL A 25 25.85 -1.67 -2.12
CA VAL A 25 24.63 -1.32 -2.86
C VAL A 25 23.98 -2.57 -3.45
N ALA A 26 24.77 -3.46 -4.06
CA ALA A 26 24.26 -4.73 -4.59
C ALA A 26 23.62 -5.58 -3.49
N ARG A 27 24.27 -5.69 -2.32
CA ARG A 27 23.71 -6.40 -1.16
C ARG A 27 22.44 -5.74 -0.65
N LEU A 28 22.39 -4.41 -0.59
CA LEU A 28 21.21 -3.66 -0.17
C LEU A 28 20.06 -3.85 -1.17
N GLN A 29 20.36 -3.90 -2.46
CA GLN A 29 19.36 -4.18 -3.48
C GLN A 29 18.82 -5.61 -3.36
N ASP A 30 19.68 -6.58 -3.12
CA ASP A 30 19.28 -7.98 -2.90
C ASP A 30 18.44 -8.12 -1.63
N GLU A 31 18.86 -7.48 -0.54
CA GLU A 31 18.08 -7.45 0.71
C GLU A 31 16.75 -6.74 0.51
N ASN A 32 16.73 -5.63 -0.22
CA ASN A 32 15.53 -4.88 -0.51
C ASN A 32 14.55 -5.73 -1.32
N PHE A 33 15.04 -6.44 -2.33
CA PHE A 33 14.24 -7.38 -3.12
C PHE A 33 13.69 -8.50 -2.25
N ARG A 34 14.54 -9.09 -1.41
CA ARG A 34 14.12 -10.15 -0.49
C ARG A 34 13.09 -9.66 0.53
N LEU A 35 13.29 -8.48 1.11
CA LEU A 35 12.36 -7.88 2.06
C LEU A 35 11.04 -7.53 1.41
N LYS A 36 11.06 -7.00 0.19
CA LYS A 36 9.84 -6.73 -0.59
C LYS A 36 9.08 -8.03 -0.86
N GLY A 37 9.80 -9.11 -1.17
CA GLY A 37 9.20 -10.43 -1.34
C GLY A 37 8.55 -10.94 -0.07
N LYS A 38 9.22 -10.77 1.08
CA LYS A 38 8.67 -11.14 2.39
C LYS A 38 7.46 -10.30 2.74
N VAL A 39 7.52 -8.99 2.53
CA VAL A 39 6.40 -8.08 2.77
C VAL A 39 5.22 -8.46 1.88
N SER A 40 5.46 -8.71 0.60
CA SER A 40 4.42 -9.14 -0.33
C SER A 40 3.77 -10.44 0.12
N HIS A 41 4.56 -11.41 0.58
CA HIS A 41 4.06 -12.68 1.12
C HIS A 41 3.21 -12.46 2.39
N MET A 42 3.68 -11.61 3.30
CA MET A 42 2.94 -11.26 4.52
C MET A 42 1.61 -10.57 4.18
N VAL A 43 1.62 -9.69 3.18
CA VAL A 43 0.39 -9.02 2.71
C VAL A 43 -0.56 -10.04 2.09
N ASP A 44 -0.04 -10.99 1.30
CA ASP A 44 -0.87 -12.05 0.73
C ASP A 44 -1.50 -12.92 1.82
N GLU A 45 -0.74 -13.27 2.86
CA GLU A 45 -1.27 -14.00 4.01
C GLU A 45 -2.32 -13.19 4.76
N LEU A 46 -2.07 -11.89 4.95
CA LEU A 46 -3.02 -10.98 5.58
C LEU A 46 -4.30 -10.88 4.75
N CYS A 47 -4.19 -10.75 3.45
CA CYS A 47 -5.34 -10.72 2.54
C CYS A 47 -6.15 -12.00 2.62
N ALA A 48 -5.49 -13.16 2.64
CA ALA A 48 -6.16 -14.45 2.77
C ALA A 48 -6.86 -14.59 4.12
N THR A 49 -6.22 -14.13 5.20
CA THR A 49 -6.79 -14.15 6.54
C THR A 49 -8.03 -13.26 6.63
N GLU A 50 -7.95 -12.04 6.10
CA GLU A 50 -9.08 -11.12 6.07
C GLU A 50 -10.21 -11.65 5.20
N ALA A 51 -9.90 -12.21 4.02
CA ALA A 51 -10.90 -12.80 3.14
C ALA A 51 -11.67 -13.91 3.84
N LYS A 52 -10.96 -14.77 4.57
CA LYS A 52 -11.58 -15.86 5.34
C LYS A 52 -12.40 -15.34 6.52
N ARG A 53 -11.86 -14.34 7.22
CA ARG A 53 -12.52 -13.72 8.37
C ARG A 53 -13.86 -13.09 8.01
N TRP A 54 -13.93 -12.48 6.84
CA TRP A 54 -15.12 -11.74 6.39
C TRP A 54 -15.95 -12.49 5.35
N GLU A 55 -15.73 -13.79 5.24
CA GLU A 55 -16.52 -14.64 4.36
C GLU A 55 -18.01 -14.52 4.74
N ASP A 56 -18.86 -14.23 3.75
CA ASP A 56 -20.30 -14.04 3.89
C ASP A 56 -20.72 -12.94 4.88
N ALA A 57 -19.82 -12.03 5.19
CA ALA A 57 -20.07 -11.00 6.22
C ALA A 57 -20.95 -9.83 5.75
N GLY A 58 -21.30 -9.74 4.47
CA GLY A 58 -21.99 -8.58 3.92
C GLY A 58 -20.99 -7.47 3.58
N SER A 59 -21.32 -6.22 3.88
CA SER A 59 -20.42 -5.11 3.65
C SER A 59 -19.35 -5.00 4.73
N VAL A 60 -18.11 -4.78 4.35
CA VAL A 60 -16.94 -4.79 5.23
C VAL A 60 -16.16 -3.48 5.08
N LEU A 61 -15.78 -2.89 6.20
CA LEU A 61 -14.90 -1.72 6.25
C LEU A 61 -13.66 -2.07 7.05
N LEU A 62 -12.49 -1.99 6.41
CA LEU A 62 -11.21 -2.35 7.01
C LEU A 62 -10.24 -1.17 7.03
N PHE A 63 -9.45 -1.09 8.09
CA PHE A 63 -8.38 -0.10 8.24
C PHE A 63 -7.07 -0.84 8.52
N HIS A 64 -6.12 -0.73 7.59
CA HIS A 64 -4.78 -1.29 7.73
C HIS A 64 -3.77 -0.22 7.30
N ASP A 65 -3.12 0.40 8.27
CA ASP A 65 -2.17 1.48 8.01
C ASP A 65 -0.87 0.95 7.40
N GLY A 66 -0.19 1.80 6.63
CA GLY A 66 1.12 1.50 6.10
C GLY A 66 1.15 0.63 4.84
N LEU A 67 -0.01 0.37 4.23
CA LEU A 67 -0.07 -0.39 2.98
C LEU A 67 0.18 0.51 1.77
N GLU A 68 0.83 -0.02 0.75
CA GLU A 68 0.96 0.63 -0.54
C GLU A 68 -0.36 0.49 -1.35
N SER A 69 -0.50 1.29 -2.39
CA SER A 69 -1.72 1.29 -3.20
C SER A 69 -2.08 -0.09 -3.78
N ASP A 70 -1.09 -0.81 -4.28
CA ASP A 70 -1.30 -2.16 -4.82
C ASP A 70 -1.66 -3.18 -3.74
N GLN A 71 -1.16 -2.99 -2.52
CA GLN A 71 -1.46 -3.84 -1.38
C GLN A 71 -2.90 -3.61 -0.89
N VAL A 72 -3.33 -2.35 -0.84
CA VAL A 72 -4.72 -2.00 -0.52
C VAL A 72 -5.66 -2.61 -1.55
N ARG A 73 -5.31 -2.52 -2.82
CA ARG A 73 -6.06 -3.11 -3.92
C ARG A 73 -6.19 -4.63 -3.77
N ARG A 74 -5.08 -5.31 -3.49
CA ARG A 74 -5.09 -6.78 -3.32
C ARG A 74 -5.96 -7.21 -2.16
N MET A 75 -5.91 -6.49 -1.05
CA MET A 75 -6.73 -6.79 0.12
C MET A 75 -8.22 -6.60 -0.18
N ALA A 76 -8.59 -5.49 -0.81
CA ALA A 76 -9.97 -5.22 -1.19
C ALA A 76 -10.49 -6.28 -2.17
N ASP A 77 -9.67 -6.66 -3.15
CA ASP A 77 -10.04 -7.70 -4.11
C ASP A 77 -10.25 -9.05 -3.42
N ALA A 78 -9.34 -9.44 -2.55
CA ALA A 78 -9.43 -10.71 -1.83
C ALA A 78 -10.69 -10.79 -0.95
N VAL A 79 -10.99 -9.75 -0.20
CA VAL A 79 -12.17 -9.71 0.67
C VAL A 79 -13.45 -9.57 -0.16
N MET A 80 -13.41 -8.80 -1.24
CA MET A 80 -14.54 -8.68 -2.17
C MET A 80 -14.99 -10.05 -2.70
N GLN A 81 -14.05 -10.96 -2.94
CA GLN A 81 -14.36 -12.30 -3.46
C GLN A 81 -15.09 -13.18 -2.44
N THR A 82 -14.96 -12.88 -1.16
CA THR A 82 -15.53 -13.72 -0.09
C THR A 82 -16.70 -13.08 0.64
N CYS A 83 -16.72 -11.77 0.82
CA CYS A 83 -17.83 -11.09 1.47
C CYS A 83 -19.04 -11.01 0.53
N SER A 84 -20.22 -10.89 1.10
CA SER A 84 -21.49 -10.86 0.32
C SER A 84 -21.93 -9.44 -0.04
N GLY A 85 -21.14 -8.43 0.27
CA GLY A 85 -21.45 -7.03 -0.01
C GLY A 85 -20.24 -6.27 -0.52
N CYS A 86 -20.17 -4.98 -0.18
CA CYS A 86 -19.07 -4.12 -0.55
C CYS A 86 -17.91 -4.24 0.45
N CYS A 87 -16.69 -4.39 -0.05
CA CYS A 87 -15.49 -4.33 0.76
C CYS A 87 -14.80 -2.97 0.53
N ALA A 88 -14.53 -2.25 1.62
CA ALA A 88 -13.74 -1.01 1.58
C ALA A 88 -12.53 -1.18 2.49
N VAL A 89 -11.35 -0.93 1.93
CA VAL A 89 -10.09 -0.98 2.67
C VAL A 89 -9.44 0.40 2.62
N PHE A 90 -9.06 0.90 3.79
CA PHE A 90 -8.39 2.19 3.94
C PHE A 90 -7.03 1.99 4.60
N SER A 91 -6.01 2.66 4.09
CA SER A 91 -4.67 2.62 4.66
C SER A 91 -4.14 4.04 4.82
N LYS A 92 -3.81 4.40 6.06
CA LYS A 92 -3.24 5.70 6.37
C LYS A 92 -1.80 5.78 5.90
N GLY A 93 -1.49 6.80 5.10
CA GLY A 93 -0.14 7.10 4.64
C GLY A 93 0.62 8.01 5.60
N GLU A 94 1.89 8.25 5.28
CA GLU A 94 2.77 9.10 6.09
C GLU A 94 2.31 10.56 6.13
N ASP A 95 1.63 11.00 5.09
CA ASP A 95 1.09 12.37 4.99
C ASP A 95 -0.24 12.57 5.72
N GLY A 96 -0.76 11.52 6.34
CA GLY A 96 -2.03 11.55 7.06
C GLY A 96 -3.26 11.34 6.19
N SER A 97 -3.11 11.26 4.88
CA SER A 97 -4.22 10.89 4.00
C SER A 97 -4.40 9.37 3.97
N TYR A 98 -5.60 8.92 3.57
CA TYR A 98 -5.91 7.51 3.45
C TYR A 98 -5.97 7.09 1.99
N LYS A 99 -5.26 6.03 1.65
CA LYS A 99 -5.44 5.32 0.39
C LYS A 99 -6.62 4.38 0.55
N TYR A 100 -7.45 4.24 -0.47
CA TYR A 100 -8.57 3.33 -0.38
C TYR A 100 -8.68 2.46 -1.62
N ALA A 101 -9.30 1.31 -1.43
CA ALA A 101 -9.80 0.46 -2.50
C ALA A 101 -11.14 -0.10 -2.05
N MET A 102 -12.11 -0.08 -2.91
CA MET A 102 -13.45 -0.61 -2.63
C MET A 102 -13.87 -1.55 -3.76
N GLY A 103 -14.51 -2.64 -3.42
CA GLY A 103 -14.98 -3.62 -4.37
C GLY A 103 -16.33 -4.22 -3.98
N GLU A 104 -17.15 -4.47 -4.98
CA GLU A 104 -18.42 -5.18 -4.83
C GLU A 104 -18.68 -5.96 -6.11
N LEU A 105 -18.68 -7.30 -6.02
CA LEU A 105 -18.73 -8.18 -7.20
C LEU A 105 -19.86 -7.88 -8.16
N ASN A 106 -21.05 -7.60 -7.64
CA ASN A 106 -22.25 -7.39 -8.45
C ASN A 106 -22.80 -5.96 -8.28
N GLY A 107 -21.96 -5.03 -7.84
CA GLY A 107 -22.38 -3.67 -7.54
C GLY A 107 -21.90 -2.64 -8.53
N ASP A 108 -22.36 -1.41 -8.32
CA ASP A 108 -21.90 -0.24 -9.02
C ASP A 108 -21.53 0.81 -7.99
N LEU A 109 -20.23 1.02 -7.81
CA LEU A 109 -19.69 1.93 -6.80
C LEU A 109 -19.43 3.35 -7.32
N ARG A 110 -19.74 3.63 -8.57
CA ARG A 110 -19.40 4.92 -9.19
C ARG A 110 -20.08 6.09 -8.49
N GLN A 111 -21.37 6.00 -8.24
CA GLN A 111 -22.11 7.04 -7.53
C GLN A 111 -21.68 7.15 -6.08
N PHE A 112 -21.56 6.02 -5.40
CA PHE A 112 -21.08 5.98 -4.01
C PHE A 112 -19.69 6.61 -3.88
N THR A 113 -18.79 6.32 -4.82
CA THR A 113 -17.43 6.86 -4.83
C THR A 113 -17.45 8.38 -5.02
N LYS A 114 -18.30 8.91 -5.88
CA LYS A 114 -18.47 10.35 -6.05
C LYS A 114 -18.92 11.02 -4.76
N GLU A 115 -19.91 10.47 -4.11
CA GLU A 115 -20.45 10.97 -2.84
C GLU A 115 -19.40 10.92 -1.74
N MET A 116 -18.68 9.81 -1.66
CA MET A 116 -17.60 9.62 -0.69
C MET A 116 -16.47 10.63 -0.91
N ASN A 117 -16.01 10.78 -2.13
CA ASN A 117 -14.94 11.72 -2.45
C ASN A 117 -15.35 13.17 -2.17
N ALA A 118 -16.59 13.51 -2.43
CA ALA A 118 -17.11 14.84 -2.10
C ALA A 118 -17.19 15.05 -0.58
N ALA A 119 -17.65 14.06 0.17
CA ALA A 119 -17.79 14.15 1.63
C ALA A 119 -16.45 14.09 2.36
N LEU A 120 -15.51 13.29 1.88
CA LEU A 120 -14.23 13.03 2.54
C LEU A 120 -13.04 13.74 1.88
N ASN A 121 -13.31 14.67 0.99
CA ASN A 121 -12.29 15.44 0.28
C ASN A 121 -11.29 14.52 -0.42
N GLY A 122 -11.81 13.54 -1.15
CA GLY A 122 -11.03 12.51 -1.80
C GLY A 122 -11.01 12.60 -3.31
N ARG A 123 -10.22 11.71 -3.90
CA ARG A 123 -10.09 11.54 -5.35
C ARG A 123 -9.94 10.07 -5.65
N GLY A 124 -10.53 9.64 -6.73
CA GLY A 124 -10.38 8.27 -7.19
C GLY A 124 -11.52 7.85 -8.09
N GLY A 125 -11.46 6.64 -8.52
CA GLY A 125 -12.44 6.04 -9.39
C GLY A 125 -11.96 4.71 -9.91
N GLY A 126 -12.65 4.18 -10.90
CA GLY A 126 -12.30 2.91 -11.51
C GLY A 126 -13.47 2.29 -12.23
N LYS A 127 -13.58 1.01 -12.11
CA LYS A 127 -14.66 0.21 -12.71
C LYS A 127 -15.89 0.24 -11.79
N PRO A 128 -17.10 -0.07 -12.31
CA PRO A 128 -18.29 -0.10 -11.46
C PRO A 128 -18.16 -1.02 -10.25
N PHE A 129 -17.46 -2.14 -10.39
CA PHE A 129 -17.31 -3.13 -9.33
C PHE A 129 -16.03 -2.96 -8.50
N PHE A 130 -15.11 -2.08 -8.90
CA PHE A 130 -13.85 -1.87 -8.17
C PHE A 130 -13.30 -0.46 -8.41
N VAL A 131 -13.11 0.28 -7.33
CA VAL A 131 -12.59 1.65 -7.35
C VAL A 131 -11.40 1.80 -6.41
N GLN A 132 -10.52 2.73 -6.73
CA GLN A 132 -9.33 3.06 -5.93
C GLN A 132 -9.13 4.56 -5.90
N GLY A 133 -8.49 5.04 -4.84
CA GLY A 133 -8.15 6.44 -4.72
C GLY A 133 -7.57 6.79 -3.36
N SER A 134 -7.79 8.04 -2.97
CA SER A 134 -7.36 8.55 -1.66
C SER A 134 -8.36 9.55 -1.13
N VAL A 135 -8.41 9.69 0.19
CA VAL A 135 -9.26 10.68 0.87
C VAL A 135 -8.42 11.43 1.90
N LYS A 136 -8.78 12.70 2.12
CA LYS A 136 -8.13 13.56 3.11
C LYS A 136 -9.10 13.79 4.27
N ALA A 137 -9.35 12.73 5.03
CA ALA A 137 -10.29 12.76 6.15
C ALA A 137 -9.73 11.91 7.29
N SER A 138 -10.29 12.08 8.49
CA SER A 138 -9.94 11.25 9.64
C SER A 138 -10.64 9.90 9.57
N GLU A 139 -10.15 8.93 10.34
CA GLU A 139 -10.79 7.63 10.48
C GLU A 139 -12.24 7.78 10.95
N GLU A 140 -12.48 8.67 11.89
CA GLU A 140 -13.84 8.95 12.40
C GLU A 140 -14.77 9.46 11.31
N GLU A 141 -14.30 10.37 10.48
CA GLU A 141 -15.06 10.90 9.37
C GLU A 141 -15.38 9.81 8.35
N ILE A 142 -14.41 8.96 8.05
CA ILE A 142 -14.59 7.82 7.14
C ILE A 142 -15.62 6.85 7.71
N ARG A 143 -15.47 6.46 8.96
CA ARG A 143 -16.42 5.55 9.63
C ARG A 143 -17.82 6.17 9.70
N GLY A 144 -17.89 7.46 9.97
CA GLY A 144 -19.16 8.19 9.99
C GLY A 144 -19.87 8.17 8.65
N PHE A 145 -19.14 8.34 7.56
CA PHE A 145 -19.69 8.25 6.21
C PHE A 145 -20.28 6.87 5.92
N PHE A 146 -19.58 5.81 6.30
CA PHE A 146 -20.03 4.43 6.05
C PHE A 146 -21.17 3.98 6.97
N ARG A 147 -21.45 4.72 8.04
CA ARG A 147 -22.59 4.44 8.93
C ARG A 147 -23.91 5.03 8.44
N GLN A 148 -23.84 5.88 7.45
CA GLN A 148 -25.06 6.53 6.88
C GLN A 148 -25.86 5.59 5.99
#